data_369f1aa561477a229630c1808eb943cc
#
_entry.id   369f1aa561477a229630c1808eb943cc
#
_cell.length_a   1.000
_cell.length_b   1.000
_cell.length_c   1.000
_cell.angle_alpha   90.00
_cell.angle_beta   90.00
_cell.angle_gamma   90.00
#
_symmetry.space_group_name_H-M   'P 1'
#
loop_
_entity.id
_entity.type
_entity.pdbx_description
1 polymer ?
#
loop_
_entity_poly.entity_id
_entity_poly.type
_entity_poly.pdbx_seq_one_letter_code
_entity_poly.pdbx_strand_id
1 'polypeptide(L)'
;MPGDLHNHSTCSDGSVPIHRLPQMAARVGLDTMAISDHDTLLSVRYCYEHPTQDGVRLIPATELTGYDYERHHRVHLLTFWPDPESPELIRHCDIMRQRRNECCLQSAREIEQIYPQFRTEQALEYAQDSGVLFKSGIMQALQQLGLCDGIYTGLYHELFGWEPRGKCLHSPTYPPVREVLATAKAAGAVVV
;
A
#
# COMPACT_ATOMS: atom_id res chain seq x y z
N MET A 1 17.01 7.14 20.20
CA MET A 1 15.60 6.79 20.02
C MET A 1 15.49 5.90 18.81
N PRO A 2 15.23 4.59 19.00
CA PRO A 2 15.05 3.68 17.86
C PRO A 2 13.72 3.94 17.19
N GLY A 3 13.72 4.07 15.85
CA GLY A 3 12.53 4.35 15.08
C GLY A 3 12.49 3.56 13.80
N ASP A 4 11.28 3.30 13.29
CA ASP A 4 11.02 2.74 11.98
C ASP A 4 10.14 3.71 11.18
N LEU A 5 10.65 4.18 10.04
CA LEU A 5 10.02 5.25 9.26
C LEU A 5 9.34 4.74 7.97
N HIS A 6 9.21 3.42 7.80
CA HIS A 6 8.60 2.84 6.62
C HIS A 6 7.80 1.58 6.95
N ASN A 7 6.53 1.75 7.27
CA ASN A 7 5.63 0.66 7.62
C ASN A 7 4.29 0.79 6.89
N HIS A 8 3.68 -0.36 6.60
CA HIS A 8 2.38 -0.45 5.98
C HIS A 8 1.37 -1.17 6.88
N SER A 9 0.14 -0.70 6.85
CA SER A 9 -1.00 -1.27 7.56
C SER A 9 -2.02 -1.87 6.58
N THR A 10 -3.15 -2.36 7.12
CA THR A 10 -4.31 -2.74 6.30
C THR A 10 -4.97 -1.56 5.59
N CYS A 11 -4.53 -0.32 5.82
CA CYS A 11 -4.93 0.84 5.01
C CYS A 11 -4.28 0.85 3.62
N SER A 12 -3.32 -0.06 3.35
CA SER A 12 -2.80 -0.36 2.01
C SER A 12 -2.55 -1.86 1.83
N ASP A 13 -1.31 -2.28 1.67
CA ASP A 13 -0.92 -3.67 1.38
C ASP A 13 -0.31 -4.41 2.56
N GLY A 14 -0.28 -3.81 3.74
CA GLY A 14 0.09 -4.47 4.99
C GLY A 14 -0.99 -5.44 5.46
N SER A 15 -0.65 -6.31 6.40
CA SER A 15 -1.54 -7.33 6.97
C SER A 15 -1.99 -7.05 8.41
N VAL A 16 -1.49 -5.96 9.00
CA VAL A 16 -1.79 -5.58 10.40
C VAL A 16 -2.66 -4.33 10.42
N PRO A 17 -3.81 -4.37 11.12
CA PRO A 17 -4.64 -3.19 11.31
C PRO A 17 -3.85 -2.02 11.92
N ILE A 18 -4.06 -0.81 11.41
CA ILE A 18 -3.27 0.38 11.75
C ILE A 18 -3.17 0.62 13.26
N HIS A 19 -4.27 0.42 14.00
CA HIS A 19 -4.33 0.64 15.45
C HIS A 19 -3.49 -0.35 16.26
N ARG A 20 -3.04 -1.48 15.66
CA ARG A 20 -2.21 -2.49 16.33
C ARG A 20 -0.72 -2.30 16.11
N LEU A 21 -0.32 -1.56 15.08
CA LEU A 21 1.08 -1.32 14.77
C LEU A 21 1.84 -0.64 15.91
N PRO A 22 1.33 0.40 16.61
CA PRO A 22 2.05 1.04 17.72
C PRO A 22 2.35 0.09 18.87
N GLN A 23 1.42 -0.79 19.24
CA GLN A 23 1.65 -1.81 20.26
C GLN A 23 2.76 -2.78 19.86
N MET A 24 2.80 -3.18 18.57
CA MET A 24 3.86 -4.07 18.06
C MET A 24 5.22 -3.36 18.07
N ALA A 25 5.28 -2.09 17.67
CA ALA A 25 6.47 -1.26 17.72
C ALA A 25 7.01 -1.13 19.16
N ALA A 26 6.13 -0.85 20.13
CA ALA A 26 6.49 -0.77 21.54
C ALA A 26 7.10 -2.09 22.07
N ARG A 27 6.53 -3.24 21.69
CA ARG A 27 7.02 -4.56 22.10
C ARG A 27 8.43 -4.88 21.64
N VAL A 28 8.87 -4.33 20.50
CA VAL A 28 10.24 -4.48 19.98
C VAL A 28 11.15 -3.32 20.36
N GLY A 29 10.67 -2.42 21.22
CA GLY A 29 11.46 -1.32 21.78
C GLY A 29 11.61 -0.09 20.89
N LEU A 30 10.75 0.08 19.88
CA LEU A 30 10.66 1.33 19.11
C LEU A 30 9.90 2.38 19.92
N ASP A 31 10.37 3.62 19.85
CA ASP A 31 9.69 4.78 20.46
C ASP A 31 9.13 5.76 19.42
N THR A 32 9.42 5.52 18.15
CA THR A 32 8.95 6.34 17.02
C THR A 32 8.69 5.44 15.81
N MET A 33 7.56 5.66 15.12
CA MET A 33 7.30 5.00 13.83
C MET A 33 6.56 5.91 12.88
N ALA A 34 6.77 5.73 11.58
CA ALA A 34 5.91 6.28 10.54
C ALA A 34 5.05 5.18 9.94
N ILE A 35 3.78 5.47 9.68
CA ILE A 35 2.89 4.58 8.93
C ILE A 35 2.69 5.23 7.58
N SER A 36 3.28 4.62 6.55
CA SER A 36 3.44 5.20 5.21
C SER A 36 2.67 4.41 4.15
N ASP A 37 1.42 4.12 4.40
CA ASP A 37 0.55 3.36 3.50
C ASP A 37 0.52 3.92 2.07
N HIS A 38 0.43 3.04 1.07
CA HIS A 38 0.49 3.39 -0.35
C HIS A 38 -0.67 4.26 -0.82
N ASP A 39 -0.36 5.44 -1.38
CA ASP A 39 -1.27 6.34 -2.09
C ASP A 39 -2.60 6.56 -1.35
N THR A 40 -2.54 6.75 -0.02
CA THR A 40 -3.72 6.96 0.84
C THR A 40 -3.45 8.02 1.91
N LEU A 41 -4.53 8.67 2.37
CA LEU A 41 -4.50 9.60 3.49
C LEU A 41 -5.06 8.99 4.79
N LEU A 42 -5.46 7.72 4.79
CA LEU A 42 -6.00 7.06 5.97
C LEU A 42 -4.98 7.01 7.11
N SER A 43 -3.76 6.54 6.82
CA SER A 43 -2.67 6.51 7.81
C SER A 43 -2.21 7.91 8.22
N VAL A 44 -2.20 8.88 7.30
CA VAL A 44 -1.86 10.28 7.58
C VAL A 44 -2.82 10.86 8.62
N ARG A 45 -4.13 10.77 8.38
CA ARG A 45 -5.17 11.27 9.28
C ARG A 45 -5.12 10.56 10.63
N TYR A 46 -4.98 9.22 10.60
CA TYR A 46 -4.84 8.44 11.83
C TYR A 46 -3.68 8.94 12.71
N CYS A 47 -2.50 9.15 12.14
CA CYS A 47 -1.33 9.61 12.90
C CYS A 47 -1.48 11.06 13.42
N TYR A 48 -2.20 11.93 12.71
CA TYR A 48 -2.52 13.28 13.22
C TYR A 48 -3.51 13.23 14.38
N GLU A 49 -4.48 12.32 14.34
CA GLU A 49 -5.46 12.11 15.43
C GLU A 49 -4.83 11.39 16.63
N HIS A 50 -3.79 10.58 16.40
CA HIS A 50 -3.12 9.78 17.41
C HIS A 50 -1.60 10.01 17.38
N PRO A 51 -1.10 11.22 17.77
CA PRO A 51 0.32 11.55 17.64
C PRO A 51 1.24 10.70 18.55
N THR A 52 0.67 10.03 19.55
CA THR A 52 1.34 9.05 20.41
C THR A 52 0.36 7.97 20.82
N GLN A 53 0.72 6.71 20.62
CA GLN A 53 -0.07 5.56 21.04
C GLN A 53 0.85 4.46 21.57
N ASP A 54 0.45 3.77 22.65
CA ASP A 54 1.24 2.74 23.33
C ASP A 54 2.68 3.16 23.69
N GLY A 55 2.90 4.46 23.93
CA GLY A 55 4.21 5.04 24.21
C GLY A 55 5.07 5.28 22.96
N VAL A 56 4.58 4.99 21.76
CA VAL A 56 5.25 5.21 20.48
C VAL A 56 4.74 6.50 19.84
N ARG A 57 5.66 7.37 19.43
CA ARG A 57 5.37 8.56 18.62
C ARG A 57 5.03 8.15 17.19
N LEU A 58 3.86 8.58 16.68
CA LEU A 58 3.43 8.31 15.31
C LEU A 58 3.74 9.51 14.42
N ILE A 59 4.40 9.23 13.31
CA ILE A 59 4.74 10.22 12.28
C ILE A 59 3.77 10.05 11.11
N PRO A 60 2.96 11.09 10.78
CA PRO A 60 2.08 11.04 9.62
C PRO A 60 2.89 10.88 8.34
N ALA A 61 2.59 9.83 7.57
CA ALA A 61 3.27 9.59 6.31
C ALA A 61 2.36 8.87 5.29
N THR A 62 2.71 8.98 4.03
CA THR A 62 2.17 8.17 2.92
C THR A 62 3.29 7.88 1.93
N GLU A 63 3.26 6.71 1.30
CA GLU A 63 4.18 6.35 0.24
C GLU A 63 3.50 6.56 -1.12
N LEU A 64 3.88 7.65 -1.80
CA LEU A 64 3.32 7.99 -3.10
C LEU A 64 4.06 7.26 -4.22
N THR A 65 3.30 6.73 -5.18
CA THR A 65 3.87 5.97 -6.30
C THR A 65 3.86 6.79 -7.58
N GLY A 66 5.04 6.93 -8.19
CA GLY A 66 5.24 7.53 -9.50
C GLY A 66 6.02 6.62 -10.45
N TYR A 67 6.19 7.08 -11.68
CA TYR A 67 6.99 6.39 -12.68
C TYR A 67 7.99 7.35 -13.33
N ASP A 68 9.25 6.95 -13.38
CA ASP A 68 10.28 7.63 -14.16
C ASP A 68 10.27 7.09 -15.60
N TYR A 69 9.62 7.84 -16.50
CA TYR A 69 9.48 7.45 -17.89
C TYR A 69 10.80 7.58 -18.70
N GLU A 70 11.77 8.34 -18.19
CA GLU A 70 13.09 8.45 -18.82
C GLU A 70 13.97 7.24 -18.51
N ARG A 71 13.85 6.72 -17.27
CA ARG A 71 14.63 5.57 -16.77
C ARG A 71 13.86 4.27 -16.74
N HIS A 72 12.59 4.29 -17.14
CA HIS A 72 11.70 3.12 -17.22
C HIS A 72 11.55 2.33 -15.92
N HIS A 73 11.42 3.02 -14.78
CA HIS A 73 11.16 2.33 -13.51
C HIS A 73 10.15 3.05 -12.60
N ARG A 74 9.51 2.26 -11.75
CA ARG A 74 8.61 2.73 -10.72
C ARG A 74 9.41 3.32 -9.56
N VAL A 75 8.94 4.46 -9.05
CA VAL A 75 9.55 5.17 -7.93
C VAL A 75 8.54 5.29 -6.81
N HIS A 76 8.97 5.07 -5.58
CA HIS A 76 8.21 5.31 -4.37
C HIS A 76 8.81 6.49 -3.62
N LEU A 77 7.96 7.43 -3.22
CA LEU A 77 8.34 8.64 -2.50
C LEU A 77 7.72 8.59 -1.10
N LEU A 78 8.54 8.42 -0.07
CA LEU A 78 8.08 8.58 1.30
C LEU A 78 7.80 10.05 1.56
N THR A 79 6.58 10.33 1.96
CA THR A 79 6.04 11.69 2.10
C THR A 79 5.60 11.89 3.53
N PHE A 80 6.38 12.65 4.32
CA PHE A 80 6.17 12.86 5.75
C PHE A 80 5.49 14.19 6.03
N TRP A 81 4.58 14.21 7.01
CA TRP A 81 3.80 15.36 7.45
C TRP A 81 3.07 16.10 6.31
N PRO A 82 2.47 15.39 5.33
CA PRO A 82 1.69 16.05 4.31
C PRO A 82 0.42 16.67 4.93
N ASP A 83 -0.03 17.78 4.38
CA ASP A 83 -1.37 18.31 4.68
C ASP A 83 -2.44 17.33 4.13
N PRO A 84 -3.24 16.67 4.99
CA PRO A 84 -4.26 15.72 4.56
C PRO A 84 -5.45 16.37 3.83
N GLU A 85 -5.55 17.71 3.86
CA GLU A 85 -6.59 18.47 3.18
C GLU A 85 -6.10 19.09 1.85
N SER A 86 -4.85 18.81 1.44
CA SER A 86 -4.31 19.26 0.14
C SER A 86 -5.15 18.68 -1.02
N PRO A 87 -5.78 19.52 -1.86
CA PRO A 87 -6.63 19.03 -2.96
C PRO A 87 -5.87 18.21 -3.99
N GLU A 88 -4.59 18.55 -4.25
CA GLU A 88 -3.72 17.85 -5.19
C GLU A 88 -3.39 16.46 -4.68
N LEU A 89 -3.12 16.32 -3.37
CA LEU A 89 -2.79 15.06 -2.75
C LEU A 89 -4.03 14.14 -2.65
N ILE A 90 -5.18 14.68 -2.27
CA ILE A 90 -6.46 13.96 -2.26
C ILE A 90 -6.75 13.40 -3.66
N ARG A 91 -6.65 14.24 -4.70
CA ARG A 91 -6.89 13.81 -6.09
C ARG A 91 -5.91 12.73 -6.54
N HIS A 92 -4.62 12.85 -6.18
CA HIS A 92 -3.63 11.80 -6.47
C HIS A 92 -4.03 10.46 -5.86
N CYS A 93 -4.35 10.45 -4.57
CA CYS A 93 -4.76 9.24 -3.85
C CYS A 93 -6.04 8.62 -4.46
N ASP A 94 -7.03 9.43 -4.81
CA ASP A 94 -8.27 8.95 -5.44
C ASP A 94 -8.02 8.30 -6.82
N ILE A 95 -7.20 8.93 -7.66
CA ILE A 95 -6.81 8.38 -8.96
C ILE A 95 -6.06 7.05 -8.78
N MET A 96 -5.11 6.98 -7.86
CA MET A 96 -4.34 5.77 -7.63
C MET A 96 -5.19 4.65 -7.05
N ARG A 97 -6.12 4.96 -6.13
CA ARG A 97 -7.10 4.03 -5.59
C ARG A 97 -7.93 3.39 -6.70
N GLN A 98 -8.49 4.20 -7.60
CA GLN A 98 -9.27 3.69 -8.72
C GLN A 98 -8.45 2.79 -9.63
N ARG A 99 -7.28 3.25 -10.08
CA ARG A 99 -6.39 2.50 -10.99
C ARG A 99 -5.91 1.18 -10.39
N ARG A 100 -5.57 1.15 -9.08
CA ARG A 100 -5.18 -0.09 -8.39
C ARG A 100 -6.33 -1.07 -8.33
N ASN A 101 -7.53 -0.61 -7.96
CA ASN A 101 -8.73 -1.45 -7.92
C ASN A 101 -9.03 -2.06 -9.30
N GLU A 102 -9.02 -1.28 -10.38
CA GLU A 102 -9.23 -1.77 -11.73
C GLU A 102 -8.27 -2.91 -12.08
N CYS A 103 -6.97 -2.69 -11.88
CA CYS A 103 -5.94 -3.69 -12.19
C CYS A 103 -6.04 -4.94 -11.31
N CYS A 104 -6.19 -4.77 -9.99
CA CYS A 104 -6.21 -5.91 -9.08
C CYS A 104 -7.52 -6.72 -9.16
N LEU A 105 -8.66 -6.07 -9.44
CA LEU A 105 -9.90 -6.78 -9.73
C LEU A 105 -9.83 -7.58 -11.03
N GLN A 106 -9.18 -7.04 -12.06
CA GLN A 106 -8.92 -7.80 -13.29
C GLN A 106 -8.05 -9.02 -12.99
N SER A 107 -6.94 -8.83 -12.28
CA SER A 107 -6.06 -9.95 -11.86
C SER A 107 -6.84 -11.01 -11.06
N ALA A 108 -7.66 -10.60 -10.09
CA ALA A 108 -8.44 -11.53 -9.27
C ALA A 108 -9.42 -12.36 -10.11
N ARG A 109 -10.11 -11.75 -11.07
CA ARG A 109 -11.03 -12.45 -11.98
C ARG A 109 -10.31 -13.47 -12.88
N GLU A 110 -9.12 -13.15 -13.35
CA GLU A 110 -8.29 -14.08 -14.13
C GLU A 110 -7.81 -15.26 -13.26
N ILE A 111 -7.41 -14.99 -12.00
CA ILE A 111 -7.02 -16.02 -11.04
C ILE A 111 -8.20 -16.95 -10.71
N GLU A 112 -9.41 -16.42 -10.59
CA GLU A 112 -10.63 -17.21 -10.39
C GLU A 112 -10.89 -18.22 -11.52
N GLN A 113 -10.47 -17.91 -12.76
CA GLN A 113 -10.56 -18.85 -13.88
C GLN A 113 -9.48 -19.95 -13.82
N ILE A 114 -8.32 -19.65 -13.23
CA ILE A 114 -7.19 -20.60 -13.09
C ILE A 114 -7.40 -21.52 -11.87
N TYR A 115 -7.90 -20.95 -10.76
CA TYR A 115 -8.09 -21.64 -9.48
C TYR A 115 -9.57 -21.65 -9.09
N PRO A 116 -10.33 -22.70 -9.45
CA PRO A 116 -11.79 -22.74 -9.25
C PRO A 116 -12.28 -22.63 -7.81
N GLN A 117 -11.41 -22.88 -6.82
CA GLN A 117 -11.69 -22.71 -5.40
C GLN A 117 -11.52 -21.25 -4.89
N PHE A 118 -10.83 -20.39 -5.64
CA PHE A 118 -10.67 -18.98 -5.32
C PHE A 118 -11.88 -18.19 -5.85
N ARG A 119 -12.31 -17.19 -5.09
CA ARG A 119 -13.31 -16.21 -5.49
C ARG A 119 -12.78 -14.79 -5.25
N THR A 120 -13.08 -13.89 -6.16
CA THR A 120 -12.70 -12.47 -6.07
C THR A 120 -13.18 -11.85 -4.76
N GLU A 121 -14.38 -12.23 -4.28
CA GLU A 121 -14.95 -11.76 -3.02
C GLU A 121 -14.09 -12.08 -1.80
N GLN A 122 -13.42 -13.23 -1.80
CA GLN A 122 -12.50 -13.61 -0.70
C GLN A 122 -11.28 -12.67 -0.64
N ALA A 123 -10.78 -12.21 -1.79
CA ALA A 123 -9.71 -11.23 -1.82
C ALA A 123 -10.19 -9.84 -1.39
N LEU A 124 -11.45 -9.48 -1.65
CA LEU A 124 -12.04 -8.20 -1.25
C LEU A 124 -12.22 -8.09 0.28
N GLU A 125 -12.24 -9.20 1.02
CA GLU A 125 -12.23 -9.17 2.49
C GLU A 125 -10.97 -8.48 3.03
N TYR A 126 -9.85 -8.58 2.32
CA TYR A 126 -8.59 -7.91 2.68
C TYR A 126 -8.49 -6.45 2.21
N ALA A 127 -9.51 -5.94 1.54
CA ALA A 127 -9.60 -4.55 1.08
C ALA A 127 -10.53 -3.68 1.97
N GLN A 128 -11.11 -4.23 3.05
CA GLN A 128 -12.13 -3.55 3.84
C GLN A 128 -11.63 -2.25 4.49
N ASP A 129 -10.43 -2.25 5.05
CA ASP A 129 -9.88 -1.07 5.72
C ASP A 129 -9.41 0.01 4.73
N SER A 130 -8.82 -0.40 3.61
CA SER A 130 -8.27 0.52 2.60
C SER A 130 -9.29 0.98 1.55
N GLY A 131 -10.31 0.18 1.28
CA GLY A 131 -11.17 0.33 0.09
C GLY A 131 -10.43 0.03 -1.22
N VAL A 132 -9.22 -0.56 -1.15
CA VAL A 132 -8.35 -0.88 -2.30
C VAL A 132 -7.90 -2.33 -2.25
N LEU A 133 -8.15 -3.06 -3.33
CA LEU A 133 -7.59 -4.40 -3.48
C LEU A 133 -6.12 -4.29 -3.93
N PHE A 134 -5.23 -4.86 -3.13
CA PHE A 134 -3.80 -5.02 -3.44
C PHE A 134 -3.50 -6.48 -3.81
N LYS A 135 -2.37 -6.69 -4.50
CA LYS A 135 -1.89 -8.05 -4.81
C LYS A 135 -1.63 -8.87 -3.56
N SER A 136 -1.19 -8.23 -2.47
CA SER A 136 -1.03 -8.88 -1.15
C SER A 136 -2.34 -9.46 -0.63
N GLY A 137 -3.47 -8.75 -0.77
CA GLY A 137 -4.80 -9.25 -0.39
C GLY A 137 -5.24 -10.46 -1.21
N ILE A 138 -4.98 -10.45 -2.53
CA ILE A 138 -5.22 -11.62 -3.39
C ILE A 138 -4.39 -12.82 -2.91
N MET A 139 -3.11 -12.60 -2.63
CA MET A 139 -2.23 -13.67 -2.16
C MET A 139 -2.59 -14.18 -0.77
N GLN A 140 -3.08 -13.32 0.14
CA GLN A 140 -3.59 -13.74 1.44
C GLN A 140 -4.81 -14.66 1.29
N ALA A 141 -5.74 -14.35 0.39
CA ALA A 141 -6.88 -15.21 0.09
C ALA A 141 -6.43 -16.57 -0.49
N LEU A 142 -5.46 -16.59 -1.41
CA LEU A 142 -4.89 -17.81 -1.97
C LEU A 142 -4.16 -18.65 -0.91
N GLN A 143 -3.44 -18.01 0.01
CA GLN A 143 -2.77 -18.68 1.12
C GLN A 143 -3.79 -19.29 2.09
N GLN A 144 -4.86 -18.61 2.41
CA GLN A 144 -5.94 -19.13 3.27
C GLN A 144 -6.61 -20.37 2.66
N LEU A 145 -6.65 -20.46 1.33
CA LEU A 145 -7.13 -21.63 0.59
C LEU A 145 -6.08 -22.75 0.46
N GLY A 146 -4.89 -22.58 1.04
CA GLY A 146 -3.81 -23.56 0.97
C GLY A 146 -3.15 -23.67 -0.42
N LEU A 147 -3.30 -22.67 -1.27
CA LEU A 147 -2.74 -22.65 -2.63
C LEU A 147 -1.29 -22.17 -2.69
N CYS A 148 -0.80 -21.53 -1.62
CA CYS A 148 0.59 -21.12 -1.47
C CYS A 148 0.99 -21.08 0.01
N ASP A 149 2.30 -21.21 0.26
CA ASP A 149 2.85 -21.20 1.63
C ASP A 149 3.15 -19.78 2.16
N GLY A 150 3.04 -18.77 1.29
CA GLY A 150 3.30 -17.37 1.65
C GLY A 150 2.95 -16.40 0.55
N ILE A 151 2.72 -15.14 0.93
CA ILE A 151 2.20 -14.09 0.03
C ILE A 151 3.22 -13.57 -1.00
N TYR A 152 4.52 -13.79 -0.78
CA TYR A 152 5.60 -13.36 -1.70
C TYR A 152 6.47 -14.54 -2.16
N THR A 153 5.94 -15.76 -2.18
CA THR A 153 6.62 -16.99 -2.60
C THR A 153 6.42 -17.29 -4.09
N GLY A 154 6.77 -18.53 -4.54
CA GLY A 154 6.74 -18.92 -5.93
C GLY A 154 5.47 -18.59 -6.70
N LEU A 155 4.28 -18.79 -6.08
CA LEU A 155 3.01 -18.45 -6.71
C LEU A 155 2.86 -16.95 -7.00
N TYR A 156 3.37 -16.07 -6.12
CA TYR A 156 3.38 -14.63 -6.39
C TYR A 156 4.13 -14.30 -7.68
N HIS A 157 5.31 -14.89 -7.88
CA HIS A 157 6.10 -14.68 -9.09
C HIS A 157 5.43 -15.26 -10.33
N GLU A 158 4.77 -16.41 -10.20
CA GLU A 158 4.01 -17.02 -11.30
C GLU A 158 2.82 -16.14 -11.74
N LEU A 159 2.12 -15.52 -10.81
CA LEU A 159 0.94 -14.69 -11.09
C LEU A 159 1.31 -13.25 -11.44
N PHE A 160 2.28 -12.65 -10.75
CA PHE A 160 2.55 -11.21 -10.74
C PHE A 160 4.00 -10.83 -11.04
N GLY A 161 4.89 -11.78 -11.36
CA GLY A 161 6.28 -11.50 -11.68
C GLY A 161 6.41 -10.56 -12.88
N TRP A 162 7.52 -9.80 -12.94
CA TRP A 162 7.85 -8.95 -14.07
C TRP A 162 8.65 -9.71 -15.13
N GLU A 163 9.59 -10.55 -14.70
CA GLU A 163 10.47 -11.36 -15.55
C GLU A 163 10.63 -12.76 -14.97
N PRO A 164 10.06 -13.78 -15.60
CA PRO A 164 9.11 -13.71 -16.73
C PRO A 164 7.79 -13.02 -16.29
N ARG A 165 7.06 -12.46 -17.27
CA ARG A 165 5.79 -11.81 -16.99
C ARG A 165 4.80 -12.80 -16.37
N GLY A 166 4.27 -12.46 -15.21
CA GLY A 166 3.28 -13.26 -14.49
C GLY A 166 1.95 -13.35 -15.26
N LYS A 167 1.25 -14.47 -15.10
CA LYS A 167 0.04 -14.83 -15.85
C LYS A 167 -1.11 -13.83 -15.67
N CYS A 168 -1.21 -13.20 -14.49
CA CYS A 168 -2.29 -12.27 -14.12
C CYS A 168 -1.73 -10.89 -13.76
N LEU A 169 -0.57 -10.52 -14.33
CA LEU A 169 0.05 -9.24 -14.04
C LEU A 169 -0.66 -8.10 -14.77
N HIS A 170 -1.43 -7.34 -14.02
CA HIS A 170 -1.91 -6.02 -14.39
C HIS A 170 -1.28 -4.96 -13.46
N SER A 171 -0.92 -3.82 -14.03
CA SER A 171 -0.29 -2.72 -13.30
C SER A 171 -1.01 -1.42 -13.61
N PRO A 172 -1.29 -0.59 -12.60
CA PRO A 172 -1.86 0.72 -12.85
C PRO A 172 -0.90 1.59 -13.66
N THR A 173 -1.45 2.50 -14.45
CA THR A 173 -0.67 3.59 -15.03
C THR A 173 -0.32 4.57 -13.92
N TYR A 174 0.97 4.70 -13.63
CA TYR A 174 1.47 5.63 -12.63
C TYR A 174 1.68 7.02 -13.23
N PRO A 175 1.44 8.11 -12.48
CA PRO A 175 1.78 9.45 -12.93
C PRO A 175 3.31 9.62 -13.02
N PRO A 176 3.80 10.58 -13.83
CA PRO A 176 5.22 10.92 -13.86
C PRO A 176 5.74 11.26 -12.46
N VAL A 177 6.90 10.73 -12.08
CA VAL A 177 7.48 10.95 -10.74
C VAL A 177 7.65 12.45 -10.41
N ARG A 178 7.91 13.29 -11.42
CA ARG A 178 8.03 14.75 -11.23
C ARG A 178 6.71 15.39 -10.80
N GLU A 179 5.57 14.90 -11.31
CA GLU A 179 4.23 15.36 -10.90
C GLU A 179 3.91 14.93 -9.48
N VAL A 180 4.25 13.67 -9.13
CA VAL A 180 4.06 13.15 -7.76
C VAL A 180 4.88 13.94 -6.76
N LEU A 181 6.13 14.25 -7.09
CA LEU A 181 7.00 15.11 -6.27
C LEU A 181 6.43 16.52 -6.10
N ALA A 182 5.86 17.11 -7.17
CA ALA A 182 5.21 18.40 -7.10
C ALA A 182 3.97 18.37 -6.20
N THR A 183 3.15 17.31 -6.29
CA THR A 183 1.99 17.07 -5.42
C THR A 183 2.40 16.98 -3.95
N ALA A 184 3.43 16.19 -3.63
CA ALA A 184 3.93 16.06 -2.26
C ALA A 184 4.44 17.41 -1.69
N LYS A 185 5.17 18.18 -2.50
CA LYS A 185 5.65 19.52 -2.11
C LYS A 185 4.52 20.52 -1.93
N ALA A 186 3.50 20.49 -2.79
CA ALA A 186 2.31 21.34 -2.67
C ALA A 186 1.54 21.06 -1.36
N ALA A 187 1.56 19.80 -0.90
CA ALA A 187 1.01 19.40 0.40
C ALA A 187 1.93 19.73 1.60
N GLY A 188 3.01 20.51 1.40
CA GLY A 188 3.93 20.92 2.46
C GLY A 188 4.79 19.81 3.06
N ALA A 189 4.88 18.67 2.41
CA ALA A 189 5.56 17.49 2.94
C ALA A 189 7.08 17.52 2.82
N VAL A 190 7.74 16.81 3.73
CA VAL A 190 9.13 16.38 3.58
C VAL A 190 9.14 15.09 2.76
N VAL A 191 9.95 15.03 1.70
CA VAL A 191 9.99 13.90 0.76
C VAL A 191 11.36 13.24 0.78
N VAL A 192 11.34 11.91 0.83
CA VAL A 192 12.51 11.04 0.77
C VAL A 192 12.34 9.98 -0.31
#